data_95890183c13aefd55df25bf5f6c4d895
#
_entry.id   95890183c13aefd55df25bf5f6c4d895
#
_cell.length_a   1.000
_cell.length_b   1.000
_cell.length_c   1.000
_cell.angle_alpha   90.00
_cell.angle_beta   90.00
_cell.angle_gamma   90.00
#
_symmetry.space_group_name_H-M   'P 1'
#
loop_
_entity.id
_entity.type
_entity.pdbx_description
1 polymer ?
#
loop_
_entity_poly.entity_id
_entity_poly.type
_entity_poly.pdbx_seq_one_letter_code
_entity_poly.pdbx_strand_id
1 'polypeptide(L)'
;RRKKFIGAATHELKTPLAIISTQLEMMNMDNDEAMSEYYESIMEEIQKMSNLIREMLNSSFEGDIILSGPMKVDSLSELLDGMKDKYMGLFWSKKANCRFDIEDNIYINMNNEQIEQAINNYIINAYEHIPEKGTAVVTLKSVDDKAVISVFNNGHNIKEEELSKIWEGFYQTDERVKESNVGLGLYIVRNIVKNHNGVCYAKNHHN
;
A
#
# COMPACT_ATOMS: atom_id res chain seq x y z
N ARG A 1 -8.57 25.46 7.72
CA ARG A 1 -8.60 24.10 7.12
C ARG A 1 -8.03 23.06 8.10
N ARG A 2 -6.85 23.28 8.72
CA ARG A 2 -6.19 22.35 9.66
C ARG A 2 -7.05 21.93 10.87
N LYS A 3 -7.79 22.89 11.50
CA LYS A 3 -8.69 22.59 12.64
C LYS A 3 -9.91 21.74 12.26
N LYS A 4 -10.49 21.93 11.08
CA LYS A 4 -11.62 21.10 10.61
C LYS A 4 -11.19 19.68 10.27
N PHE A 5 -9.97 19.52 9.73
CA PHE A 5 -9.39 18.23 9.41
C PHE A 5 -9.09 17.41 10.68
N ILE A 6 -8.42 18.00 11.68
CA ILE A 6 -8.17 17.34 12.98
C ILE A 6 -9.49 16.94 13.66
N GLY A 7 -10.53 17.77 13.56
CA GLY A 7 -11.85 17.47 14.12
C GLY A 7 -12.55 16.28 13.45
N ALA A 8 -12.54 16.23 12.10
CA ALA A 8 -13.10 15.12 11.34
C ALA A 8 -12.34 13.81 11.65
N ALA A 9 -11.04 13.87 11.60
CA ALA A 9 -10.18 12.75 11.86
C ALA A 9 -10.31 12.19 13.29
N THR A 10 -10.45 13.08 14.29
CA THR A 10 -10.74 12.66 15.68
C THR A 10 -12.09 11.95 15.78
N HIS A 11 -13.07 12.36 14.98
CA HIS A 11 -14.39 11.72 14.97
C HIS A 11 -14.33 10.34 14.32
N GLU A 12 -13.59 10.20 13.23
CA GLU A 12 -13.39 8.92 12.52
C GLU A 12 -12.56 7.92 13.32
N LEU A 13 -11.66 8.37 14.21
CA LEU A 13 -10.95 7.49 15.14
C LEU A 13 -11.79 7.04 16.34
N LYS A 14 -12.78 7.82 16.76
CA LYS A 14 -13.64 7.45 17.88
C LYS A 14 -14.53 6.25 17.60
N THR A 15 -15.00 6.11 16.37
CA THR A 15 -15.91 5.01 15.96
C THR A 15 -15.23 3.64 16.06
N PRO A 16 -14.09 3.37 15.41
CA PRO A 16 -13.39 2.09 15.54
C PRO A 16 -12.95 1.82 16.99
N LEU A 17 -12.54 2.86 17.73
CA LEU A 17 -12.15 2.70 19.14
C LEU A 17 -13.33 2.25 20.00
N ALA A 18 -14.53 2.79 19.77
CA ALA A 18 -15.73 2.37 20.46
C ALA A 18 -16.10 0.91 20.14
N ILE A 19 -15.98 0.49 18.87
CA ILE A 19 -16.22 -0.89 18.45
C ILE A 19 -15.25 -1.84 19.15
N ILE A 20 -13.94 -1.53 19.14
CA ILE A 20 -12.92 -2.33 19.83
C ILE A 20 -13.24 -2.46 21.32
N SER A 21 -13.60 -1.34 21.99
CA SER A 21 -13.93 -1.35 23.41
C SER A 21 -15.14 -2.24 23.70
N THR A 22 -16.19 -2.14 22.89
CA THR A 22 -17.40 -2.95 23.04
C THR A 22 -17.09 -4.44 22.83
N GLN A 23 -16.27 -4.78 21.86
CA GLN A 23 -15.90 -6.17 21.60
C GLN A 23 -15.02 -6.77 22.70
N LEU A 24 -14.09 -5.99 23.26
CA LEU A 24 -13.30 -6.39 24.42
C LEU A 24 -14.19 -6.61 25.66
N GLU A 25 -15.22 -5.79 25.85
CA GLU A 25 -16.21 -6.01 26.92
C GLU A 25 -17.01 -7.30 26.70
N MET A 26 -17.43 -7.58 25.47
CA MET A 26 -18.14 -8.81 25.11
C MET A 26 -17.25 -10.06 25.28
N MET A 27 -15.99 -10.01 24.89
CA MET A 27 -15.02 -11.09 25.10
C MET A 27 -14.85 -11.46 26.59
N ASN A 28 -15.02 -10.50 27.49
CA ASN A 28 -14.98 -10.75 28.94
C ASN A 28 -16.26 -11.39 29.49
N MET A 29 -17.34 -11.42 28.73
CA MET A 29 -18.68 -11.88 29.15
C MET A 29 -19.06 -13.23 28.53
N ASP A 30 -18.43 -13.65 27.42
CA ASP A 30 -18.84 -14.82 26.64
C ASP A 30 -17.89 -16.03 26.77
N ASN A 31 -18.43 -17.20 26.49
CA ASN A 31 -17.68 -18.48 26.41
C ASN A 31 -16.92 -18.62 25.09
N ASP A 32 -15.91 -19.46 25.09
CA ASP A 32 -14.83 -19.68 24.09
C ASP A 32 -15.19 -19.68 22.58
N GLU A 33 -16.43 -19.93 22.18
CA GLU A 33 -16.78 -20.08 20.75
C GLU A 33 -16.82 -18.75 19.97
N ALA A 34 -17.19 -17.64 20.59
CA ALA A 34 -17.26 -16.32 19.93
C ALA A 34 -15.93 -15.53 19.99
N MET A 35 -14.95 -16.01 20.73
CA MET A 35 -13.69 -15.32 20.98
C MET A 35 -12.90 -15.03 19.67
N SER A 36 -12.94 -15.95 18.73
CA SER A 36 -12.24 -15.81 17.43
C SER A 36 -12.85 -14.70 16.56
N GLU A 37 -14.17 -14.59 16.52
CA GLU A 37 -14.87 -13.56 15.75
C GLU A 37 -14.62 -12.16 16.32
N TYR A 38 -14.65 -12.01 17.65
CA TYR A 38 -14.31 -10.74 18.31
C TYR A 38 -12.86 -10.34 18.05
N TYR A 39 -11.92 -11.30 18.11
CA TYR A 39 -10.51 -11.04 17.83
C TYR A 39 -10.30 -10.55 16.40
N GLU A 40 -10.88 -11.23 15.41
CA GLU A 40 -10.78 -10.83 14.00
C GLU A 40 -11.33 -9.42 13.78
N SER A 41 -12.51 -9.13 14.35
CA SER A 41 -13.12 -7.81 14.24
C SER A 41 -12.31 -6.71 14.92
N ILE A 42 -11.72 -6.97 16.09
CA ILE A 42 -10.80 -6.03 16.77
C ILE A 42 -9.58 -5.76 15.88
N MET A 43 -9.00 -6.80 15.29
CA MET A 43 -7.84 -6.64 14.41
C MET A 43 -8.16 -5.83 13.16
N GLU A 44 -9.35 -6.00 12.58
CA GLU A 44 -9.83 -5.15 11.48
C GLU A 44 -9.94 -3.67 11.87
N GLU A 45 -10.54 -3.37 13.03
CA GLU A 45 -10.67 -1.98 13.51
C GLU A 45 -9.31 -1.35 13.84
N ILE A 46 -8.37 -2.11 14.42
CA ILE A 46 -6.99 -1.65 14.64
C ILE A 46 -6.32 -1.31 13.30
N GLN A 47 -6.55 -2.14 12.28
CA GLN A 47 -5.99 -1.88 10.94
C GLN A 47 -6.61 -0.62 10.30
N LYS A 48 -7.92 -0.43 10.42
CA LYS A 48 -8.60 0.81 9.98
C LYS A 48 -8.05 2.04 10.68
N MET A 49 -7.86 1.99 12.00
CA MET A 49 -7.26 3.10 12.77
C MET A 49 -5.83 3.39 12.34
N SER A 50 -5.02 2.37 12.13
CA SER A 50 -3.64 2.51 11.66
C SER A 50 -3.59 3.18 10.29
N ASN A 51 -4.51 2.84 9.40
CA ASN A 51 -4.65 3.46 8.09
C ASN A 51 -5.06 4.94 8.23
N LEU A 52 -6.08 5.26 9.04
CA LEU A 52 -6.52 6.63 9.29
C LEU A 52 -5.41 7.51 9.88
N ILE A 53 -4.65 7.01 10.85
CA ILE A 53 -3.50 7.73 11.41
C ILE A 53 -2.44 8.01 10.32
N ARG A 54 -2.17 7.04 9.48
CA ARG A 54 -1.23 7.18 8.36
C ARG A 54 -1.72 8.23 7.37
N GLU A 55 -3.01 8.27 7.08
CA GLU A 55 -3.66 9.28 6.26
C GLU A 55 -3.57 10.67 6.86
N MET A 56 -3.81 10.79 8.16
CA MET A 56 -3.66 12.06 8.88
C MET A 56 -2.26 12.61 8.82
N LEU A 57 -1.27 11.76 9.02
CA LEU A 57 0.13 12.13 8.92
C LEU A 57 0.46 12.59 7.49
N ASN A 58 -0.05 11.89 6.48
CA ASN A 58 0.19 12.21 5.09
C ASN A 58 -0.57 13.45 4.60
N SER A 59 -1.80 13.70 5.06
CA SER A 59 -2.61 14.85 4.63
C SER A 59 -2.31 16.14 5.41
N SER A 60 -1.63 16.05 6.55
CA SER A 60 -1.16 17.23 7.30
C SER A 60 -0.03 17.98 6.58
N PHE A 61 0.53 17.40 5.54
CA PHE A 61 1.63 17.94 4.76
C PHE A 61 1.20 18.30 3.32
N GLU A 62 0.46 19.41 3.17
CA GLU A 62 0.45 20.15 1.91
C GLU A 62 1.85 20.79 1.72
N GLY A 63 2.78 20.02 1.23
CA GLY A 63 4.16 20.38 1.00
C GLY A 63 5.02 19.19 1.46
N ASP A 64 5.53 18.46 0.50
CA ASP A 64 6.48 17.36 0.63
C ASP A 64 6.38 16.61 1.96
N ILE A 65 5.84 15.40 1.93
CA ILE A 65 5.97 14.48 3.07
C ILE A 65 7.46 14.49 3.41
N ILE A 66 7.82 15.16 4.51
CA ILE A 66 9.19 15.11 5.03
C ILE A 66 9.35 13.69 5.54
N LEU A 67 9.66 12.81 4.63
CA LEU A 67 10.10 11.47 4.93
C LEU A 67 11.48 11.61 5.54
N SER A 68 11.50 11.83 6.84
CA SER A 68 12.74 11.99 7.61
C SER A 68 13.41 10.64 7.76
N GLY A 69 14.69 10.58 7.46
CA GLY A 69 15.55 9.43 7.63
C GLY A 69 16.78 9.55 6.73
N PRO A 70 17.92 9.04 7.18
CA PRO A 70 19.12 9.11 6.36
C PRO A 70 18.98 8.23 5.12
N MET A 71 19.37 8.76 3.98
CA MET A 71 19.60 7.99 2.77
C MET A 71 21.01 7.42 2.80
N LYS A 72 21.16 6.19 2.38
CA LYS A 72 22.44 5.50 2.21
C LYS A 72 22.45 4.70 0.90
N VAL A 73 23.63 4.49 0.36
CA VAL A 73 23.76 3.57 -0.77
C VAL A 73 23.55 2.16 -0.25
N ASP A 74 22.54 1.48 -0.78
CA ASP A 74 22.17 0.12 -0.36
C ASP A 74 21.66 -0.68 -1.56
N SER A 75 21.61 -2.02 -1.42
CA SER A 75 21.20 -2.93 -2.46
C SER A 75 19.67 -2.98 -2.59
N LEU A 76 19.15 -2.44 -3.68
CA LEU A 76 17.73 -2.54 -4.02
C LEU A 76 17.36 -3.97 -4.44
N SER A 77 18.31 -4.69 -5.05
CA SER A 77 18.12 -6.10 -5.44
C SER A 77 17.90 -6.99 -4.21
N GLU A 78 18.74 -6.85 -3.17
CA GLU A 78 18.61 -7.62 -1.93
C GLU A 78 17.33 -7.25 -1.17
N LEU A 79 16.99 -5.96 -1.12
CA LEU A 79 15.75 -5.51 -0.49
C LEU A 79 14.53 -6.17 -1.15
N LEU A 80 14.44 -6.15 -2.48
CA LEU A 80 13.32 -6.70 -3.20
C LEU A 80 13.28 -8.23 -3.14
N ASP A 81 14.45 -8.89 -3.18
CA ASP A 81 14.54 -10.34 -3.05
C ASP A 81 14.09 -10.82 -1.67
N GLY A 82 14.45 -10.10 -0.62
CA GLY A 82 13.98 -10.36 0.76
C GLY A 82 12.46 -10.25 0.95
N MET A 83 11.77 -9.52 0.09
CA MET A 83 10.31 -9.38 0.14
C MET A 83 9.56 -10.47 -0.65
N LYS A 84 10.23 -11.19 -1.53
CA LYS A 84 9.68 -12.11 -2.53
C LYS A 84 8.76 -13.19 -1.94
N ASP A 85 9.27 -13.97 -0.98
CA ASP A 85 8.55 -15.12 -0.45
C ASP A 85 7.23 -14.71 0.24
N LYS A 86 7.25 -13.58 0.96
CA LYS A 86 6.05 -13.00 1.58
C LYS A 86 4.95 -12.74 0.55
N TYR A 87 5.29 -12.13 -0.58
CA TYR A 87 4.28 -11.77 -1.58
C TYR A 87 3.88 -12.94 -2.46
N MET A 88 4.78 -13.85 -2.78
CA MET A 88 4.41 -15.09 -3.48
C MET A 88 3.37 -15.87 -2.67
N GLY A 89 3.54 -15.97 -1.34
CA GLY A 89 2.55 -16.57 -0.44
C GLY A 89 1.21 -15.82 -0.44
N LEU A 90 1.25 -14.48 -0.43
CA LEU A 90 0.05 -13.66 -0.47
C LEU A 90 -0.77 -13.88 -1.77
N PHE A 91 -0.12 -13.87 -2.94
CA PHE A 91 -0.80 -14.11 -4.22
C PHE A 91 -1.34 -15.53 -4.34
N TRP A 92 -0.63 -16.51 -3.76
CA TRP A 92 -1.09 -17.89 -3.70
C TRP A 92 -2.45 -18.03 -2.99
N SER A 93 -2.73 -17.23 -1.97
CA SER A 93 -4.03 -17.25 -1.27
C SER A 93 -5.22 -16.95 -2.18
N LYS A 94 -5.02 -16.14 -3.24
CA LYS A 94 -5.98 -15.90 -4.33
C LYS A 94 -5.87 -16.89 -5.49
N LYS A 95 -5.05 -17.94 -5.36
CA LYS A 95 -4.69 -18.83 -6.47
C LYS A 95 -4.08 -18.10 -7.67
N ALA A 96 -3.56 -16.90 -7.45
CA ALA A 96 -2.91 -16.08 -8.47
C ALA A 96 -1.41 -16.41 -8.54
N ASN A 97 -0.82 -16.25 -9.72
CA ASN A 97 0.60 -16.43 -9.94
C ASN A 97 1.34 -15.10 -9.77
N CYS A 98 2.37 -15.06 -8.94
CA CYS A 98 3.24 -13.90 -8.81
C CYS A 98 4.68 -14.31 -9.11
N ARG A 99 5.32 -13.61 -10.04
CA ARG A 99 6.71 -13.83 -10.42
C ARG A 99 7.55 -12.58 -10.14
N PHE A 100 8.75 -12.81 -9.65
CA PHE A 100 9.77 -11.78 -9.48
C PHE A 100 10.89 -12.01 -10.50
N ASP A 101 11.27 -10.97 -11.24
CA ASP A 101 12.39 -10.92 -12.16
C ASP A 101 13.30 -9.76 -11.72
N ILE A 102 14.27 -10.09 -10.88
CA ILE A 102 15.13 -9.14 -10.18
C ILE A 102 16.53 -9.24 -10.79
N GLU A 103 17.01 -8.14 -11.34
CA GLU A 103 18.39 -8.00 -11.78
C GLU A 103 19.28 -7.77 -10.55
N ASP A 104 20.39 -8.52 -10.47
CA ASP A 104 21.33 -8.47 -9.38
C ASP A 104 22.16 -7.18 -9.36
N ASN A 105 22.72 -6.85 -8.20
CA ASN A 105 23.70 -5.78 -8.01
C ASN A 105 23.21 -4.37 -8.37
N ILE A 106 21.93 -4.07 -8.21
CA ILE A 106 21.41 -2.72 -8.34
C ILE A 106 21.49 -2.02 -7.01
N TYR A 107 22.32 -0.99 -6.92
CA TYR A 107 22.54 -0.15 -5.73
C TYR A 107 22.04 1.26 -6.00
N ILE A 108 21.29 1.82 -5.06
CA ILE A 108 20.83 3.21 -5.11
C ILE A 108 21.01 3.90 -3.76
N ASN A 109 21.07 5.23 -3.78
CA ASN A 109 21.02 6.01 -2.56
C ASN A 109 19.58 6.12 -2.08
N MET A 110 19.22 5.37 -1.02
CA MET A 110 17.84 5.23 -0.58
C MET A 110 17.69 5.21 0.94
N ASN A 111 16.48 5.49 1.39
CA ASN A 111 15.99 5.10 2.70
C ASN A 111 15.24 3.77 2.56
N ASN A 112 15.76 2.70 3.14
CA ASN A 112 15.25 1.33 2.98
C ASN A 112 13.79 1.20 3.41
N GLU A 113 13.42 1.78 4.56
CA GLU A 113 12.05 1.70 5.09
C GLU A 113 11.04 2.36 4.15
N GLN A 114 11.40 3.50 3.57
CA GLN A 114 10.55 4.21 2.61
C GLN A 114 10.41 3.43 1.30
N ILE A 115 11.51 2.94 0.75
CA ILE A 115 11.48 2.15 -0.49
C ILE A 115 10.70 0.85 -0.27
N GLU A 116 10.90 0.16 0.85
CA GLU A 116 10.11 -1.01 1.23
C GLU A 116 8.63 -0.67 1.31
N GLN A 117 8.27 0.45 1.93
CA GLN A 117 6.88 0.93 1.98
C GLN A 117 6.30 1.20 0.59
N ALA A 118 7.06 1.83 -0.30
CA ALA A 118 6.62 2.09 -1.68
C ALA A 118 6.38 0.80 -2.45
N ILE A 119 7.32 -0.15 -2.36
CA ILE A 119 7.22 -1.47 -3.00
C ILE A 119 5.99 -2.22 -2.45
N ASN A 120 5.82 -2.22 -1.12
CA ASN A 120 4.67 -2.85 -0.47
C ASN A 120 3.34 -2.29 -1.00
N ASN A 121 3.18 -0.96 -1.01
CA ASN A 121 1.96 -0.32 -1.51
C ASN A 121 1.70 -0.66 -2.99
N TYR A 122 2.76 -0.77 -3.79
CA TYR A 122 2.64 -1.05 -5.21
C TYR A 122 2.23 -2.50 -5.46
N ILE A 123 2.83 -3.45 -4.72
CA ILE A 123 2.49 -4.88 -4.82
C ILE A 123 1.09 -5.16 -4.26
N ILE A 124 0.72 -4.55 -3.13
CA ILE A 124 -0.63 -4.69 -2.55
C ILE A 124 -1.69 -4.15 -3.51
N ASN A 125 -1.44 -3.01 -4.17
CA ASN A 125 -2.35 -2.50 -5.20
C ASN A 125 -2.55 -3.53 -6.33
N ALA A 126 -1.49 -4.16 -6.82
CA ALA A 126 -1.60 -5.21 -7.82
C ALA A 126 -2.38 -6.43 -7.29
N TYR A 127 -2.15 -6.83 -6.03
CA TYR A 127 -2.89 -7.93 -5.40
C TYR A 127 -4.39 -7.65 -5.28
N GLU A 128 -4.77 -6.43 -4.95
CA GLU A 128 -6.18 -6.04 -4.82
C GLU A 128 -6.93 -6.09 -6.15
N HIS A 129 -6.27 -5.65 -7.21
CA HIS A 129 -6.86 -5.56 -8.55
C HIS A 129 -6.67 -6.81 -9.43
N ILE A 130 -5.92 -7.82 -8.97
CA ILE A 130 -5.73 -9.06 -9.73
C ILE A 130 -6.97 -9.95 -9.62
N PRO A 131 -7.45 -10.57 -10.74
CA PRO A 131 -8.51 -11.55 -10.68
C PRO A 131 -8.03 -12.87 -10.04
N GLU A 132 -8.98 -13.72 -9.62
CA GLU A 132 -8.65 -15.10 -9.23
C GLU A 132 -7.92 -15.81 -10.39
N LYS A 133 -6.84 -16.55 -10.07
CA LYS A 133 -5.94 -17.20 -11.05
C LYS A 133 -5.24 -16.21 -11.98
N GLY A 134 -5.20 -14.94 -11.62
CA GLY A 134 -4.49 -13.93 -12.38
C GLY A 134 -2.98 -14.07 -12.32
N THR A 135 -2.29 -13.17 -13.02
CA THR A 135 -0.82 -13.12 -13.05
C THR A 135 -0.32 -11.74 -12.69
N ALA A 136 0.62 -11.69 -11.75
CA ALA A 136 1.39 -10.50 -11.42
C ALA A 136 2.88 -10.74 -11.71
N VAL A 137 3.58 -9.70 -12.14
CA VAL A 137 5.03 -9.74 -12.36
C VAL A 137 5.66 -8.50 -11.74
N VAL A 138 6.60 -8.72 -10.84
CA VAL A 138 7.43 -7.67 -10.25
C VAL A 138 8.79 -7.74 -10.90
N THR A 139 9.25 -6.64 -11.47
CA THR A 139 10.58 -6.58 -12.11
C THR A 139 11.44 -5.48 -11.49
N LEU A 140 12.71 -5.74 -11.39
CA LEU A 140 13.75 -4.74 -11.13
C LEU A 140 14.80 -4.83 -12.23
N LYS A 141 15.05 -3.74 -12.93
CA LYS A 141 16.04 -3.65 -14.02
C LYS A 141 16.83 -2.35 -13.89
N SER A 142 18.06 -2.40 -14.36
CA SER A 142 18.85 -1.19 -14.61
C SER A 142 18.63 -0.73 -16.06
N VAL A 143 18.15 0.50 -16.22
CA VAL A 143 17.90 1.10 -17.54
C VAL A 143 18.44 2.53 -17.53
N ASP A 144 19.38 2.84 -18.41
CA ASP A 144 19.99 4.18 -18.53
C ASP A 144 20.48 4.74 -17.17
N ASP A 145 21.26 3.93 -16.44
CA ASP A 145 21.79 4.23 -15.11
C ASP A 145 20.70 4.53 -14.04
N LYS A 146 19.48 4.08 -14.26
CA LYS A 146 18.37 4.20 -13.30
C LYS A 146 17.86 2.82 -12.91
N ALA A 147 17.56 2.66 -11.63
CA ALA A 147 16.83 1.50 -11.15
C ALA A 147 15.34 1.66 -11.50
N VAL A 148 14.80 0.71 -12.23
CA VAL A 148 13.38 0.70 -12.63
C VAL A 148 12.69 -0.49 -11.98
N ILE A 149 11.76 -0.21 -11.08
CA ILE A 149 10.85 -1.21 -10.52
C ILE A 149 9.54 -1.12 -11.30
N SER A 150 9.03 -2.26 -11.77
CA SER A 150 7.71 -2.32 -12.36
C SER A 150 6.88 -3.45 -11.72
N VAL A 151 5.60 -3.18 -11.52
CA VAL A 151 4.64 -4.16 -11.02
C VAL A 151 3.50 -4.24 -12.03
N PHE A 152 3.40 -5.37 -12.67
CA PHE A 152 2.34 -5.70 -13.63
C PHE A 152 1.31 -6.61 -12.97
N ASN A 153 0.05 -6.41 -13.27
CA ASN A 153 -1.03 -7.35 -13.01
C ASN A 153 -2.00 -7.38 -14.20
N ASN A 154 -2.60 -8.54 -14.45
CA ASN A 154 -3.58 -8.72 -15.52
C ASN A 154 -5.02 -8.46 -15.06
N GLY A 155 -5.20 -7.48 -14.18
CA GLY A 155 -6.50 -6.96 -13.78
C GLY A 155 -7.15 -6.10 -14.85
N HIS A 156 -8.21 -5.38 -14.46
CA HIS A 156 -8.88 -4.46 -15.38
C HIS A 156 -7.97 -3.30 -15.79
N ASN A 157 -8.10 -2.88 -17.05
CA ASN A 157 -7.43 -1.69 -17.54
C ASN A 157 -7.95 -0.45 -16.81
N ILE A 158 -7.04 0.48 -16.53
CA ILE A 158 -7.36 1.80 -16.00
C ILE A 158 -7.81 2.69 -17.18
N LYS A 159 -8.89 3.45 -17.02
CA LYS A 159 -9.30 4.40 -18.06
C LYS A 159 -8.18 5.41 -18.31
N GLU A 160 -7.93 5.76 -19.56
CA GLU A 160 -6.83 6.68 -19.94
C GLU A 160 -6.89 8.01 -19.19
N GLU A 161 -8.10 8.54 -18.97
CA GLU A 161 -8.35 9.77 -18.21
C GLU A 161 -8.07 9.65 -16.70
N GLU A 162 -7.93 8.44 -16.19
CA GLU A 162 -7.67 8.12 -14.78
C GLU A 162 -6.19 7.86 -14.50
N LEU A 163 -5.40 7.51 -15.52
CA LEU A 163 -3.97 7.16 -15.37
C LEU A 163 -3.13 8.24 -14.67
N SER A 164 -3.48 9.51 -14.86
CA SER A 164 -2.84 10.62 -14.15
C SER A 164 -3.38 10.83 -12.73
N LYS A 165 -4.67 10.51 -12.51
CA LYS A 165 -5.38 10.77 -11.26
C LYS A 165 -5.14 9.71 -10.19
N ILE A 166 -4.83 8.47 -10.58
CA ILE A 166 -4.54 7.38 -9.62
C ILE A 166 -3.39 7.68 -8.66
N TRP A 167 -2.59 8.70 -8.95
CA TRP A 167 -1.49 9.19 -8.12
C TRP A 167 -1.89 10.31 -7.16
N GLU A 168 -3.15 10.77 -7.23
CA GLU A 168 -3.69 11.77 -6.32
C GLU A 168 -4.16 11.08 -5.03
N GLY A 169 -3.97 11.76 -3.90
CA GLY A 169 -4.44 11.23 -2.62
C GLY A 169 -5.97 11.12 -2.60
N PHE A 170 -6.49 10.02 -2.06
CA PHE A 170 -7.92 9.71 -1.93
C PHE A 170 -8.65 9.45 -3.26
N TYR A 171 -7.92 9.31 -4.36
CA TYR A 171 -8.52 8.95 -5.63
C TYR A 171 -8.84 7.45 -5.67
N GLN A 172 -10.07 7.14 -6.03
CA GLN A 172 -10.57 5.78 -6.24
C GLN A 172 -11.34 5.74 -7.56
N THR A 173 -11.23 4.66 -8.31
CA THR A 173 -12.07 4.45 -9.48
C THR A 173 -13.47 4.00 -9.05
N ASP A 174 -14.53 4.60 -9.59
CA ASP A 174 -15.94 4.43 -9.18
C ASP A 174 -16.47 2.98 -9.17
N GLU A 175 -15.77 2.04 -9.79
CA GLU A 175 -16.28 0.69 -10.02
C GLU A 175 -16.15 -0.28 -8.84
N ARG A 176 -15.36 0.04 -7.80
CA ARG A 176 -15.19 -0.84 -6.61
C ARG A 176 -14.84 -0.06 -5.36
N VAL A 177 -15.79 0.66 -4.80
CA VAL A 177 -15.71 1.07 -3.42
C VAL A 177 -15.83 -0.20 -2.55
N LYS A 178 -14.73 -0.91 -2.36
CA LYS A 178 -14.59 -1.80 -1.22
C LYS A 178 -14.23 -0.91 -0.04
N GLU A 179 -15.01 -0.96 1.01
CA GLU A 179 -14.95 -0.15 2.22
C GLU A 179 -13.58 -0.11 2.94
N SER A 180 -12.57 -0.82 2.46
CA SER A 180 -11.27 -0.96 3.11
C SER A 180 -10.10 -0.18 2.49
N ASN A 181 -10.26 0.41 1.30
CA ASN A 181 -9.17 1.11 0.60
C ASN A 181 -9.43 2.59 0.45
N VAL A 182 -8.55 3.39 0.99
CA VAL A 182 -8.70 4.85 1.12
C VAL A 182 -8.13 5.63 -0.08
N GLY A 183 -7.52 4.94 -1.05
CA GLY A 183 -6.94 5.59 -2.24
C GLY A 183 -5.62 6.34 -1.96
N LEU A 184 -4.84 5.90 -0.97
CA LEU A 184 -3.57 6.54 -0.59
C LEU A 184 -2.33 5.77 -1.02
N GLY A 185 -2.44 4.48 -1.33
CA GLY A 185 -1.28 3.63 -1.61
C GLY A 185 -0.38 4.18 -2.71
N LEU A 186 -0.94 4.50 -3.88
CA LEU A 186 -0.18 5.05 -5.01
C LEU A 186 0.28 6.50 -4.77
N TYR A 187 -0.46 7.31 -4.02
CA TYR A 187 -0.03 8.62 -3.59
C TYR A 187 1.24 8.55 -2.71
N ILE A 188 1.30 7.60 -1.77
CA ILE A 188 2.48 7.34 -0.94
C ILE A 188 3.66 6.91 -1.82
N VAL A 189 3.45 6.00 -2.77
CA VAL A 189 4.47 5.58 -3.75
C VAL A 189 5.05 6.80 -4.47
N ARG A 190 4.18 7.67 -5.02
CA ARG A 190 4.61 8.87 -5.74
C ARG A 190 5.47 9.79 -4.88
N ASN A 191 5.09 10.02 -3.62
CA ASN A 191 5.84 10.91 -2.73
C ASN A 191 7.20 10.32 -2.34
N ILE A 192 7.27 9.02 -2.03
CA ILE A 192 8.51 8.33 -1.74
C ILE A 192 9.45 8.38 -2.95
N VAL A 193 8.95 8.03 -4.14
CA VAL A 193 9.73 8.03 -5.37
C VAL A 193 10.24 9.45 -5.69
N LYS A 194 9.40 10.48 -5.55
CA LYS A 194 9.79 11.89 -5.70
C LYS A 194 10.88 12.29 -4.71
N ASN A 195 10.78 11.86 -3.45
CA ASN A 195 11.79 12.13 -2.42
C ASN A 195 13.16 11.49 -2.75
N HIS A 196 13.15 10.40 -3.51
CA HIS A 196 14.34 9.72 -4.04
C HIS A 196 14.75 10.20 -5.44
N ASN A 197 14.27 11.40 -5.87
CA ASN A 197 14.52 11.98 -7.19
C ASN A 197 14.09 11.09 -8.37
N GLY A 198 13.14 10.20 -8.15
CA GLY A 198 12.57 9.33 -9.16
C GLY A 198 11.26 9.85 -9.74
N VAL A 199 10.71 9.09 -10.66
CA VAL A 199 9.40 9.33 -11.27
C VAL A 199 8.59 8.05 -11.30
N CYS A 200 7.28 8.13 -11.19
CA CYS A 200 6.38 6.99 -11.35
C CYS A 200 5.31 7.29 -12.40
N TYR A 201 4.91 6.28 -13.10
CA TYR A 201 3.83 6.34 -14.08
C TYR A 201 3.13 4.98 -14.16
N ALA A 202 1.93 4.98 -14.70
CA ALA A 202 1.17 3.76 -15.01
C ALA A 202 0.78 3.76 -16.48
N LYS A 203 0.63 2.57 -17.05
CA LYS A 203 0.16 2.36 -18.40
C LYS A 203 -0.62 1.06 -18.50
N ASN A 204 -1.62 1.03 -19.36
CA ASN A 204 -2.26 -0.22 -19.75
C ASN A 204 -1.34 -1.04 -20.66
N HIS A 205 -1.36 -2.35 -20.49
CA HIS A 205 -0.68 -3.27 -21.41
C HIS A 205 -1.71 -3.78 -22.40
N HIS A 206 -1.57 -3.37 -23.63
CA HIS A 206 -2.39 -3.93 -24.73
C HIS A 206 -1.76 -5.26 -25.15
N ASN A 207 -2.53 -6.34 -25.06
CA ASN A 207 -2.17 -7.63 -25.63
C ASN A 207 -2.27 -7.60 -27.14
#